data_284c339004a226d24660727fd5fb6c40
#
_entry.id   284c339004a226d24660727fd5fb6c40
#
_cell.length_a   1.000
_cell.length_b   1.000
_cell.length_c   1.000
_cell.angle_alpha   90.00
_cell.angle_beta   90.00
_cell.angle_gamma   90.00
#
_symmetry.space_group_name_H-M   'P 1'
#
loop_
_entity.id
_entity.type
_entity.pdbx_description
1 polymer ?
#
loop_
_entity_poly.entity_id
_entity_poly.type
_entity_poly.pdbx_seq_one_letter_code
_entity_poly.pdbx_strand_id
1 'polypeptide(L)'
;MSRIPLVVGNWKLHKTIRETVDFCRSLKEELYCGPEGSALRAGKVEVAVAPPFTALSSAAQALEGSFIGVSSQDAFWAESGAYTGEISPKMLADAGCRFAIVGHSERRQFFHETDASVNKKAAALTVQGLIPIVCVGETLKERQEGQAFSVVERQIVEGLKSLAVRSPGELVIAYEPVWAIGTGQTATSEQAQEVQALIRRLLEKVFSPPIAGGMRILYGGSVKPENIAELMARRDVDGALVGGASLEVNSFSRIVKGCVPQK
;
A
#
# COMPACT_ATOMS: atom_id res chain seq x y z
N MET A 1 -15.74 -0.16 14.42
CA MET A 1 -15.85 -1.12 13.30
C MET A 1 -14.50 -1.79 13.13
N SER A 2 -14.44 -3.10 12.87
CA SER A 2 -13.18 -3.78 12.56
C SER A 2 -12.73 -3.38 11.15
N ARG A 3 -11.48 -2.93 11.01
CA ARG A 3 -10.88 -2.64 9.72
C ARG A 3 -10.51 -3.95 9.02
N ILE A 4 -10.91 -4.10 7.74
CA ILE A 4 -10.51 -5.26 6.94
C ILE A 4 -9.04 -5.10 6.55
N PRO A 5 -8.16 -6.06 6.88
CA PRO A 5 -6.76 -6.01 6.50
C PRO A 5 -6.57 -5.87 4.99
N LEU A 6 -5.56 -5.10 4.57
CA LEU A 6 -5.14 -4.99 3.17
C LEU A 6 -3.68 -5.41 3.02
N VAL A 7 -3.41 -6.33 2.10
CA VAL A 7 -2.05 -6.76 1.77
C VAL A 7 -1.76 -6.43 0.31
N VAL A 8 -0.76 -5.59 0.07
CA VAL A 8 -0.37 -5.14 -1.27
C VAL A 8 1.05 -5.59 -1.58
N GLY A 9 1.23 -6.32 -2.67
CA GLY A 9 2.54 -6.71 -3.16
C GLY A 9 3.12 -5.66 -4.10
N ASN A 10 4.02 -4.82 -3.63
CA ASN A 10 4.75 -3.86 -4.46
C ASN A 10 5.97 -4.54 -5.11
N TRP A 11 5.88 -4.87 -6.39
CA TRP A 11 6.95 -5.57 -7.10
C TRP A 11 8.10 -4.67 -7.52
N LYS A 12 7.95 -3.37 -7.35
CA LYS A 12 8.99 -2.41 -7.73
C LYS A 12 9.41 -2.61 -9.19
N LEU A 13 10.71 -2.59 -9.50
CA LEU A 13 11.25 -2.77 -10.85
C LEU A 13 11.53 -4.26 -11.14
N HIS A 14 10.50 -5.11 -11.00
CA HIS A 14 10.59 -6.54 -11.29
C HIS A 14 9.41 -7.02 -12.13
N LYS A 15 9.63 -8.11 -12.84
CA LYS A 15 8.69 -8.88 -13.66
C LYS A 15 8.32 -8.21 -14.99
N THR A 16 8.51 -8.98 -16.04
CA THR A 16 7.99 -8.74 -17.39
C THR A 16 6.48 -9.04 -17.44
N ILE A 17 5.82 -8.74 -18.55
CA ILE A 17 4.40 -9.05 -18.76
C ILE A 17 4.13 -10.55 -18.58
N ARG A 18 4.96 -11.42 -19.18
CA ARG A 18 4.80 -12.88 -19.08
C ARG A 18 4.92 -13.35 -17.63
N GLU A 19 5.98 -12.95 -16.94
CA GLU A 19 6.19 -13.30 -15.53
C GLU A 19 5.07 -12.78 -14.64
N THR A 20 4.50 -11.61 -14.95
CA THR A 20 3.34 -11.05 -14.27
C THR A 20 2.11 -11.94 -14.42
N VAL A 21 1.79 -12.35 -15.66
CA VAL A 21 0.63 -13.20 -15.94
C VAL A 21 0.78 -14.56 -15.26
N ASP A 22 1.96 -15.17 -15.36
CA ASP A 22 2.25 -16.48 -14.75
C ASP A 22 2.13 -16.39 -13.22
N PHE A 23 2.68 -15.33 -12.62
CA PHE A 23 2.57 -15.08 -11.16
C PHE A 23 1.11 -14.88 -10.73
N CYS A 24 0.35 -14.03 -11.44
CA CYS A 24 -1.04 -13.73 -11.08
C CYS A 24 -1.93 -14.98 -11.13
N ARG A 25 -1.75 -15.85 -12.12
CA ARG A 25 -2.47 -17.12 -12.22
C ARG A 25 -2.15 -18.04 -11.06
N SER A 26 -0.86 -18.24 -10.78
CA SER A 26 -0.42 -19.08 -9.67
C SER A 26 -0.86 -18.53 -8.30
N LEU A 27 -0.81 -17.21 -8.11
CA LEU A 27 -1.29 -16.57 -6.87
C LEU A 27 -2.80 -16.76 -6.68
N LYS A 28 -3.58 -16.60 -7.76
CA LYS A 28 -5.03 -16.84 -7.74
C LYS A 28 -5.33 -18.28 -7.30
N GLU A 29 -4.69 -19.27 -7.90
CA GLU A 29 -4.85 -20.68 -7.53
C GLU A 29 -4.48 -20.91 -6.05
N GLU A 30 -3.32 -20.43 -5.61
CA GLU A 30 -2.81 -20.60 -4.24
C GLU A 30 -3.72 -19.96 -3.17
N LEU A 31 -4.26 -18.77 -3.43
CA LEU A 31 -5.13 -18.07 -2.48
C LEU A 31 -6.57 -18.60 -2.46
N TYR A 32 -6.99 -19.35 -3.47
CA TYR A 32 -8.29 -20.01 -3.47
C TYR A 32 -8.31 -21.33 -2.70
N CYS A 33 -7.14 -21.91 -2.45
CA CYS A 33 -7.00 -23.20 -1.77
C CYS A 33 -6.99 -23.07 -0.24
N GLY A 34 -7.37 -24.15 0.44
CA GLY A 34 -7.28 -24.29 1.89
C GLY A 34 -8.38 -23.56 2.69
N PRO A 35 -8.33 -23.65 4.02
CA PRO A 35 -9.31 -23.03 4.93
C PRO A 35 -9.32 -21.51 4.82
N GLU A 36 -8.16 -20.89 4.69
CA GLU A 36 -7.99 -19.44 4.54
C GLU A 36 -8.60 -18.95 3.23
N GLY A 37 -8.58 -19.74 2.16
CA GLY A 37 -9.18 -19.40 0.87
C GLY A 37 -10.67 -19.06 0.97
N SER A 38 -11.42 -19.72 1.85
CA SER A 38 -12.82 -19.38 2.12
C SER A 38 -12.97 -18.03 2.81
N ALA A 39 -12.10 -17.71 3.77
CA ALA A 39 -12.10 -16.42 4.45
C ALA A 39 -11.70 -15.28 3.49
N LEU A 40 -10.74 -15.51 2.61
CA LEU A 40 -10.30 -14.55 1.58
C LEU A 40 -11.45 -14.24 0.60
N ARG A 41 -12.12 -15.27 0.07
CA ARG A 41 -13.30 -15.09 -0.80
C ARG A 41 -14.46 -14.38 -0.09
N ALA A 42 -14.58 -14.53 1.22
CA ALA A 42 -15.56 -13.81 2.03
C ALA A 42 -15.14 -12.37 2.37
N GLY A 43 -14.02 -11.87 1.81
CA GLY A 43 -13.55 -10.51 2.00
C GLY A 43 -12.99 -10.21 3.39
N LYS A 44 -12.49 -11.24 4.10
CA LYS A 44 -11.88 -11.05 5.43
C LYS A 44 -10.48 -10.41 5.36
N VAL A 45 -9.83 -10.47 4.20
CA VAL A 45 -8.60 -9.75 3.86
C VAL A 45 -8.72 -9.29 2.41
N GLU A 46 -8.38 -8.05 2.15
CA GLU A 46 -8.25 -7.51 0.79
C GLU A 46 -6.81 -7.69 0.30
N VAL A 47 -6.65 -8.06 -0.96
CA VAL A 47 -5.33 -8.36 -1.55
C VAL A 47 -5.17 -7.58 -2.84
N ALA A 48 -3.99 -7.02 -3.08
CA ALA A 48 -3.64 -6.42 -4.36
C ALA A 48 -2.19 -6.71 -4.75
N VAL A 49 -1.90 -6.65 -6.04
CA VAL A 49 -0.55 -6.69 -6.60
C VAL A 49 -0.27 -5.39 -7.34
N ALA A 50 0.95 -4.88 -7.24
CA ALA A 50 1.40 -3.67 -7.90
C ALA A 50 2.56 -3.98 -8.85
N PRO A 51 2.27 -4.44 -10.10
CA PRO A 51 3.26 -4.68 -11.13
C PRO A 51 3.77 -3.36 -11.74
N PRO A 52 4.84 -3.38 -12.55
CA PRO A 52 5.23 -2.24 -13.38
C PRO A 52 4.11 -1.78 -14.31
N PHE A 53 4.11 -0.51 -14.72
CA PHE A 53 3.09 0.08 -15.61
C PHE A 53 2.82 -0.74 -16.86
N THR A 54 3.87 -1.29 -17.48
CA THR A 54 3.81 -2.09 -18.70
C THR A 54 2.99 -3.38 -18.56
N ALA A 55 2.73 -3.84 -17.34
CA ALA A 55 2.06 -5.11 -17.05
C ALA A 55 0.69 -4.94 -16.36
N LEU A 56 0.22 -3.71 -16.10
CA LEU A 56 -1.01 -3.45 -15.34
C LEU A 56 -2.25 -4.11 -15.97
N SER A 57 -2.52 -3.83 -17.25
CA SER A 57 -3.70 -4.40 -17.92
C SER A 57 -3.63 -5.92 -18.05
N SER A 58 -2.42 -6.47 -18.28
CA SER A 58 -2.21 -7.92 -18.31
C SER A 58 -2.43 -8.58 -16.95
N ALA A 59 -2.04 -7.92 -15.86
CA ALA A 59 -2.33 -8.37 -14.51
C ALA A 59 -3.84 -8.34 -14.22
N ALA A 60 -4.50 -7.23 -14.56
CA ALA A 60 -5.95 -7.09 -14.37
C ALA A 60 -6.72 -8.19 -15.12
N GLN A 61 -6.35 -8.47 -16.37
CA GLN A 61 -6.95 -9.54 -17.17
C GLN A 61 -6.67 -10.94 -16.55
N ALA A 62 -5.46 -11.22 -16.10
CA ALA A 62 -5.11 -12.50 -15.48
C ALA A 62 -5.85 -12.74 -14.15
N LEU A 63 -6.19 -11.66 -13.44
CA LEU A 63 -6.89 -11.68 -12.15
C LEU A 63 -8.42 -11.50 -12.28
N GLU A 64 -8.94 -11.40 -13.49
CA GLU A 64 -10.38 -11.24 -13.74
C GLU A 64 -11.20 -12.33 -13.03
N GLY A 65 -12.32 -11.91 -12.42
CA GLY A 65 -13.18 -12.79 -11.63
C GLY A 65 -12.59 -13.27 -10.31
N SER A 66 -11.43 -12.72 -9.89
CA SER A 66 -10.84 -12.98 -8.57
C SER A 66 -11.14 -11.83 -7.58
N PHE A 67 -10.83 -12.06 -6.32
CA PHE A 67 -10.86 -11.02 -5.27
C PHE A 67 -9.55 -10.22 -5.17
N ILE A 68 -8.56 -10.48 -6.03
CA ILE A 68 -7.25 -9.84 -6.00
C ILE A 68 -7.31 -8.60 -6.89
N GLY A 69 -7.06 -7.43 -6.29
CA GLY A 69 -7.01 -6.16 -6.99
C GLY A 69 -5.65 -5.87 -7.64
N VAL A 70 -5.62 -4.86 -8.49
CA VAL A 70 -4.39 -4.33 -9.10
C VAL A 70 -4.15 -2.92 -8.58
N SER A 71 -2.89 -2.62 -8.27
CA SER A 71 -2.40 -1.29 -7.90
C SER A 71 -1.35 -0.84 -8.90
N SER A 72 -1.32 0.45 -9.23
CA SER A 72 -0.14 1.04 -9.85
C SER A 72 0.93 1.34 -8.80
N GLN A 73 2.18 1.54 -9.25
CA GLN A 73 3.32 1.90 -8.38
C GLN A 73 3.52 3.42 -8.30
N ASP A 74 2.83 4.20 -9.13
CA ASP A 74 2.79 5.65 -9.14
C ASP A 74 1.60 6.14 -9.98
N ALA A 75 1.37 7.46 -9.98
CA ALA A 75 0.46 8.17 -10.87
C ALA A 75 0.98 9.58 -11.13
N PHE A 76 0.53 10.20 -12.23
CA PHE A 76 0.66 11.64 -12.41
C PHE A 76 -0.68 12.33 -12.11
N TRP A 77 -0.67 13.60 -11.73
CA TRP A 77 -1.89 14.31 -11.28
C TRP A 77 -2.71 14.96 -12.39
N ALA A 78 -2.15 15.09 -13.61
CA ALA A 78 -2.89 15.64 -14.74
C ALA A 78 -3.68 14.54 -15.45
N GLU A 79 -4.87 14.87 -15.92
CA GLU A 79 -5.70 13.94 -16.69
C GLU A 79 -5.12 13.67 -18.09
N SER A 80 -4.54 14.70 -18.71
CA SER A 80 -3.90 14.66 -20.03
C SER A 80 -2.95 15.85 -20.20
N GLY A 81 -2.14 15.87 -21.25
CA GLY A 81 -1.29 17.00 -21.59
C GLY A 81 0.12 16.64 -22.03
N ALA A 82 0.99 17.66 -22.08
CA ALA A 82 2.38 17.52 -22.50
C ALA A 82 3.28 17.03 -21.34
N TYR A 83 3.08 15.79 -20.93
CA TYR A 83 3.78 15.12 -19.83
C TYR A 83 4.32 13.78 -20.30
N THR A 84 5.24 13.82 -21.23
CA THR A 84 5.80 12.62 -21.88
C THR A 84 6.33 11.62 -20.86
N GLY A 85 5.80 10.39 -20.91
CA GLY A 85 6.18 9.29 -20.02
C GLY A 85 5.31 9.12 -18.77
N GLU A 86 4.43 10.08 -18.45
CA GLU A 86 3.57 10.03 -17.28
C GLU A 86 2.26 9.26 -17.54
N ILE A 87 1.72 8.67 -16.48
CA ILE A 87 0.48 7.87 -16.52
C ILE A 87 -0.59 8.55 -15.66
N SER A 88 -1.71 8.95 -16.29
CA SER A 88 -2.80 9.62 -15.58
C SER A 88 -3.69 8.65 -14.78
N PRO A 89 -4.45 9.12 -13.75
CA PRO A 89 -5.42 8.31 -13.04
C PRO A 89 -6.47 7.65 -13.97
N LYS A 90 -6.87 8.34 -15.03
CA LYS A 90 -7.80 7.81 -16.04
C LYS A 90 -7.20 6.61 -16.77
N MET A 91 -5.93 6.67 -17.17
CA MET A 91 -5.23 5.55 -17.80
C MET A 91 -5.07 4.37 -16.83
N LEU A 92 -4.84 4.63 -15.55
CA LEU A 92 -4.76 3.59 -14.52
C LEU A 92 -6.10 2.90 -14.29
N ALA A 93 -7.19 3.65 -14.26
CA ALA A 93 -8.54 3.08 -14.16
C ALA A 93 -8.88 2.22 -15.37
N ASP A 94 -8.56 2.68 -16.59
CA ASP A 94 -8.74 1.95 -17.84
C ASP A 94 -7.90 0.66 -17.87
N ALA A 95 -6.69 0.68 -17.31
CA ALA A 95 -5.83 -0.51 -17.14
C ALA A 95 -6.34 -1.51 -16.08
N GLY A 96 -7.43 -1.21 -15.37
CA GLY A 96 -8.04 -2.07 -14.35
C GLY A 96 -7.45 -1.91 -12.94
N CYS A 97 -6.73 -0.83 -12.67
CA CYS A 97 -6.25 -0.52 -11.32
C CYS A 97 -7.41 -0.13 -10.40
N ARG A 98 -7.36 -0.58 -9.17
CA ARG A 98 -8.21 -0.14 -8.06
C ARG A 98 -7.46 0.75 -7.08
N PHE A 99 -6.17 0.52 -6.94
CA PHE A 99 -5.28 1.25 -6.05
C PHE A 99 -4.15 1.93 -6.84
N ALA A 100 -3.51 2.91 -6.22
CA ALA A 100 -2.27 3.49 -6.72
C ALA A 100 -1.36 3.88 -5.54
N ILE A 101 -0.13 3.38 -5.54
CA ILE A 101 0.90 3.76 -4.57
C ILE A 101 1.41 5.16 -4.97
N VAL A 102 1.53 6.08 -4.00
CA VAL A 102 2.13 7.41 -4.21
C VAL A 102 3.00 7.79 -3.01
N GLY A 103 4.05 8.56 -3.24
CA GLY A 103 4.95 8.99 -2.18
C GLY A 103 5.86 7.89 -1.64
N HIS A 104 6.01 6.75 -2.34
CA HIS A 104 6.91 5.68 -1.92
C HIS A 104 8.32 6.20 -1.68
N SER A 105 8.99 5.68 -0.65
CA SER A 105 10.33 6.16 -0.24
C SER A 105 11.35 6.20 -1.38
N GLU A 106 11.36 5.21 -2.27
CA GLU A 106 12.23 5.20 -3.46
C GLU A 106 11.91 6.36 -4.41
N ARG A 107 10.65 6.76 -4.56
CA ARG A 107 10.28 7.89 -5.40
C ARG A 107 10.68 9.23 -4.77
N ARG A 108 10.55 9.35 -3.46
CA ARG A 108 11.07 10.51 -2.73
C ARG A 108 12.59 10.62 -2.88
N GLN A 109 13.29 9.52 -2.75
CA GLN A 109 14.76 9.46 -2.78
C GLN A 109 15.34 9.65 -4.20
N PHE A 110 14.82 8.95 -5.19
CA PHE A 110 15.42 8.87 -6.53
C PHE A 110 14.74 9.77 -7.57
N PHE A 111 13.49 10.13 -7.37
CA PHE A 111 12.67 10.88 -8.32
C PHE A 111 12.15 12.21 -7.75
N HIS A 112 12.71 12.66 -6.62
CA HIS A 112 12.42 13.95 -6.00
C HIS A 112 10.93 14.20 -5.72
N GLU A 113 10.18 13.15 -5.40
CA GLU A 113 8.77 13.27 -5.05
C GLU A 113 8.62 14.00 -3.72
N THR A 114 7.79 15.05 -3.69
CA THR A 114 7.56 15.92 -2.53
C THR A 114 6.18 15.69 -1.92
N ASP A 115 5.95 16.16 -0.69
CA ASP A 115 4.63 16.08 -0.06
C ASP A 115 3.56 16.82 -0.90
N ALA A 116 3.93 17.92 -1.55
CA ALA A 116 3.04 18.66 -2.46
C ALA A 116 2.69 17.87 -3.73
N SER A 117 3.64 17.12 -4.32
CA SER A 117 3.34 16.27 -5.47
C SER A 117 2.50 15.05 -5.07
N VAL A 118 2.77 14.46 -3.90
CA VAL A 118 1.97 13.38 -3.33
C VAL A 118 0.52 13.82 -3.11
N ASN A 119 0.32 15.02 -2.55
CA ASN A 119 -1.01 15.61 -2.37
C ASN A 119 -1.78 15.73 -3.68
N LYS A 120 -1.16 16.29 -4.74
CA LYS A 120 -1.78 16.41 -6.07
C LYS A 120 -2.16 15.05 -6.65
N LYS A 121 -1.27 14.06 -6.53
CA LYS A 121 -1.50 12.69 -7.01
C LYS A 121 -2.67 12.03 -6.26
N ALA A 122 -2.67 12.10 -4.94
CA ALA A 122 -3.73 11.54 -4.11
C ALA A 122 -5.10 12.17 -4.44
N ALA A 123 -5.15 13.50 -4.61
CA ALA A 123 -6.36 14.20 -4.99
C ALA A 123 -6.89 13.75 -6.36
N ALA A 124 -6.01 13.67 -7.37
CA ALA A 124 -6.39 13.25 -8.72
C ALA A 124 -6.89 11.79 -8.76
N LEU A 125 -6.25 10.90 -7.99
CA LEU A 125 -6.68 9.50 -7.85
C LEU A 125 -8.05 9.40 -7.21
N THR A 126 -8.29 10.13 -6.11
CA THR A 126 -9.59 10.14 -5.42
C THR A 126 -10.70 10.66 -6.32
N VAL A 127 -10.47 11.71 -7.09
CA VAL A 127 -11.43 12.22 -8.08
C VAL A 127 -11.79 11.19 -9.13
N GLN A 128 -10.81 10.38 -9.57
CA GLN A 128 -11.04 9.29 -10.54
C GLN A 128 -11.69 8.05 -9.92
N GLY A 129 -11.88 8.00 -8.59
CA GLY A 129 -12.43 6.84 -7.88
C GLY A 129 -11.41 5.74 -7.61
N LEU A 130 -10.11 6.01 -7.81
CA LEU A 130 -9.02 5.11 -7.41
C LEU A 130 -8.65 5.37 -5.95
N ILE A 131 -8.18 4.33 -5.27
CA ILE A 131 -7.79 4.40 -3.85
C ILE A 131 -6.28 4.67 -3.77
N PRO A 132 -5.84 5.88 -3.38
CA PRO A 132 -4.42 6.14 -3.16
C PRO A 132 -3.92 5.39 -1.92
N ILE A 133 -2.72 4.80 -2.05
CA ILE A 133 -1.91 4.27 -0.95
C ILE A 133 -0.78 5.27 -0.75
N VAL A 134 -0.95 6.17 0.21
CA VAL A 134 0.02 7.24 0.48
C VAL A 134 1.11 6.74 1.41
N CYS A 135 2.33 6.70 0.91
CA CYS A 135 3.51 6.27 1.68
C CYS A 135 4.11 7.43 2.46
N VAL A 136 4.38 7.17 3.73
CA VAL A 136 5.04 8.08 4.66
C VAL A 136 6.07 7.33 5.50
N GLY A 137 7.14 8.00 5.88
CA GLY A 137 8.15 7.39 6.75
C GLY A 137 9.46 8.17 6.76
N GLU A 138 10.25 7.89 7.76
CA GLU A 138 11.52 8.54 8.05
C GLU A 138 12.71 7.73 7.55
N THR A 139 13.78 8.43 7.18
CA THR A 139 15.10 7.86 6.88
C THR A 139 15.85 7.48 8.17
N LEU A 140 16.93 6.69 8.03
CA LEU A 140 17.79 6.34 9.17
C LEU A 140 18.36 7.58 9.86
N LYS A 141 18.78 8.57 9.08
CA LYS A 141 19.33 9.83 9.61
C LYS A 141 18.29 10.57 10.45
N GLU A 142 17.09 10.78 9.90
CA GLU A 142 15.99 11.45 10.61
C GLU A 142 15.61 10.72 11.91
N ARG A 143 15.63 9.39 11.90
CA ARG A 143 15.37 8.59 13.11
C ARG A 143 16.47 8.76 14.16
N GLN A 144 17.74 8.72 13.76
CA GLN A 144 18.87 8.93 14.67
C GLN A 144 18.90 10.33 15.27
N GLU A 145 18.43 11.32 14.53
CA GLU A 145 18.28 12.72 14.98
C GLU A 145 17.00 12.96 15.80
N GLY A 146 16.21 11.92 16.09
CA GLY A 146 14.96 12.04 16.86
C GLY A 146 13.81 12.70 16.10
N GLN A 147 13.90 12.81 14.77
CA GLN A 147 12.94 13.54 13.92
C GLN A 147 11.84 12.64 13.33
N ALA A 148 11.83 11.34 13.63
CA ALA A 148 10.89 10.39 13.02
C ALA A 148 9.43 10.87 13.07
N PHE A 149 8.98 11.35 14.21
CA PHE A 149 7.59 11.79 14.39
C PHE A 149 7.28 13.09 13.66
N SER A 150 8.18 14.05 13.67
CA SER A 150 7.99 15.34 12.96
C SER A 150 7.99 15.16 11.44
N VAL A 151 8.81 14.24 10.91
CA VAL A 151 8.81 13.88 9.49
C VAL A 151 7.49 13.25 9.09
N VAL A 152 7.01 12.26 9.82
CA VAL A 152 5.73 11.59 9.55
C VAL A 152 4.57 12.58 9.70
N GLU A 153 4.57 13.44 10.72
CA GLU A 153 3.54 14.48 10.90
C GLU A 153 3.50 15.43 9.70
N ARG A 154 4.65 15.96 9.26
CA ARG A 154 4.72 16.83 8.07
C ARG A 154 4.18 16.11 6.83
N GLN A 155 4.61 14.87 6.58
CA GLN A 155 4.19 14.10 5.40
C GLN A 155 2.68 13.83 5.39
N ILE A 156 2.07 13.55 6.56
CA ILE A 156 0.62 13.37 6.69
C ILE A 156 -0.10 14.72 6.48
N VAL A 157 0.32 15.77 7.18
CA VAL A 157 -0.37 17.07 7.12
C VAL A 157 -0.30 17.68 5.73
N GLU A 158 0.89 17.74 5.13
CA GLU A 158 1.06 18.35 3.81
C GLU A 158 0.59 17.42 2.67
N GLY A 159 0.85 16.12 2.78
CA GLY A 159 0.46 15.12 1.77
C GLY A 159 -1.05 14.90 1.69
N LEU A 160 -1.80 15.18 2.75
CA LEU A 160 -3.25 14.98 2.79
C LEU A 160 -4.04 16.30 2.90
N LYS A 161 -3.35 17.44 2.79
CA LYS A 161 -3.96 18.76 2.92
C LYS A 161 -5.13 18.94 1.97
N SER A 162 -6.29 19.31 2.52
CA SER A 162 -7.52 19.59 1.76
C SER A 162 -8.02 18.43 0.89
N LEU A 163 -7.56 17.20 1.15
CA LEU A 163 -8.02 16.03 0.42
C LEU A 163 -9.47 15.70 0.82
N ALA A 164 -10.34 15.62 -0.17
CA ALA A 164 -11.75 15.30 0.04
C ALA A 164 -11.93 13.77 0.15
N VAL A 165 -11.96 13.26 1.38
CA VAL A 165 -12.25 11.85 1.68
C VAL A 165 -13.60 11.76 2.38
N ARG A 166 -14.53 10.99 1.84
CA ARG A 166 -15.92 10.87 2.31
C ARG A 166 -16.14 9.60 3.13
N SER A 167 -15.32 8.58 2.88
CA SER A 167 -15.38 7.30 3.58
C SER A 167 -13.99 6.74 3.88
N PRO A 168 -13.83 5.90 4.93
CA PRO A 168 -12.54 5.32 5.30
C PRO A 168 -11.87 4.50 4.19
N GLY A 169 -12.68 3.97 3.26
CA GLY A 169 -12.18 3.10 2.19
C GLY A 169 -11.52 3.84 1.02
N GLU A 170 -11.64 5.18 0.96
CA GLU A 170 -11.16 5.99 -0.16
C GLU A 170 -9.66 6.36 -0.05
N LEU A 171 -9.02 6.06 1.08
CA LEU A 171 -7.62 6.36 1.33
C LEU A 171 -6.97 5.28 2.19
N VAL A 172 -5.73 4.95 1.87
CA VAL A 172 -4.87 4.05 2.66
C VAL A 172 -3.56 4.76 2.93
N ILE A 173 -3.02 4.61 4.13
CA ILE A 173 -1.66 5.07 4.48
C ILE A 173 -0.75 3.86 4.57
N ALA A 174 0.49 3.98 4.08
CA ALA A 174 1.53 2.98 4.29
C ALA A 174 2.69 3.63 5.05
N TYR A 175 2.99 3.12 6.23
CA TYR A 175 4.15 3.56 6.99
C TYR A 175 5.38 2.76 6.57
N GLU A 176 6.37 3.45 6.08
CA GLU A 176 7.66 2.92 5.64
C GLU A 176 8.78 3.37 6.59
N PRO A 177 9.24 2.55 7.55
CA PRO A 177 10.54 2.79 8.20
C PRO A 177 11.63 2.60 7.15
N VAL A 178 12.03 3.70 6.44
CA VAL A 178 12.91 3.62 5.26
C VAL A 178 14.23 2.91 5.57
N TRP A 179 14.71 3.05 6.80
CA TRP A 179 15.92 2.40 7.30
C TRP A 179 15.79 0.87 7.43
N ALA A 180 14.58 0.34 7.43
CA ALA A 180 14.29 -1.10 7.49
C ALA A 180 13.92 -1.70 6.12
N ILE A 181 13.96 -0.92 5.02
CA ILE A 181 13.60 -1.40 3.68
C ILE A 181 14.86 -1.88 2.96
N GLY A 182 14.96 -3.19 2.69
CA GLY A 182 16.07 -3.76 1.90
C GLY A 182 17.43 -3.77 2.59
N THR A 183 17.53 -3.35 3.85
CA THR A 183 18.79 -3.24 4.60
C THR A 183 19.12 -4.48 5.43
N GLY A 184 18.18 -5.44 5.52
CA GLY A 184 18.27 -6.57 6.46
C GLY A 184 17.87 -6.22 7.90
N GLN A 185 17.71 -4.94 8.24
CA GLN A 185 17.14 -4.51 9.51
C GLN A 185 15.61 -4.63 9.46
N THR A 186 15.00 -4.88 10.61
CA THR A 186 13.55 -4.97 10.74
C THR A 186 13.13 -4.11 11.93
N ALA A 187 12.18 -3.20 11.74
CA ALA A 187 11.57 -2.52 12.87
C ALA A 187 10.83 -3.55 13.73
N THR A 188 10.88 -3.40 15.05
CA THR A 188 10.06 -4.24 15.93
C THR A 188 8.59 -3.92 15.73
N SER A 189 7.71 -4.85 16.08
CA SER A 189 6.27 -4.64 16.01
C SER A 189 5.79 -3.50 16.93
N GLU A 190 6.50 -3.25 18.05
CA GLU A 190 6.29 -2.10 18.95
C GLU A 190 6.64 -0.78 18.26
N GLN A 191 7.79 -0.71 17.58
CA GLN A 191 8.20 0.49 16.82
C GLN A 191 7.22 0.80 15.69
N ALA A 192 6.73 -0.23 15.01
CA ALA A 192 5.69 -0.08 13.99
C ALA A 192 4.40 0.48 14.62
N GLN A 193 3.93 -0.12 15.73
CA GLN A 193 2.75 0.31 16.46
C GLN A 193 2.86 1.76 16.92
N GLU A 194 4.01 2.17 17.47
CA GLU A 194 4.21 3.52 17.99
C GLU A 194 3.98 4.59 16.91
N VAL A 195 4.60 4.42 15.74
CA VAL A 195 4.45 5.36 14.62
C VAL A 195 3.07 5.27 13.99
N GLN A 196 2.50 4.06 13.82
CA GLN A 196 1.17 3.92 13.24
C GLN A 196 0.07 4.45 14.16
N ALA A 197 0.25 4.38 15.49
CA ALA A 197 -0.62 5.07 16.44
C ALA A 197 -0.52 6.60 16.33
N LEU A 198 0.67 7.14 16.08
CA LEU A 198 0.82 8.57 15.77
C LEU A 198 0.06 8.92 14.48
N ILE A 199 0.26 8.15 13.40
CA ILE A 199 -0.44 8.36 12.13
C ILE A 199 -1.96 8.36 12.37
N ARG A 200 -2.50 7.41 13.14
CA ARG A 200 -3.92 7.36 13.46
C ARG A 200 -4.42 8.66 14.10
N ARG A 201 -3.70 9.18 15.11
CA ARG A 201 -4.04 10.45 15.76
C ARG A 201 -3.95 11.65 14.81
N LEU A 202 -2.97 11.65 13.89
CA LEU A 202 -2.84 12.72 12.88
C LEU A 202 -3.99 12.68 11.89
N LEU A 203 -4.41 11.49 11.46
CA LEU A 203 -5.57 11.33 10.58
C LEU A 203 -6.86 11.84 11.26
N GLU A 204 -7.03 11.70 12.57
CA GLU A 204 -8.15 12.29 13.32
C GLU A 204 -8.14 13.83 13.35
N LYS A 205 -6.97 14.46 13.19
CA LYS A 205 -6.84 15.91 13.05
C LYS A 205 -7.13 16.40 11.63
N VAL A 206 -6.80 15.58 10.62
CA VAL A 206 -6.99 15.93 9.20
C VAL A 206 -8.41 15.61 8.72
N PHE A 207 -8.98 14.51 9.20
CA PHE A 207 -10.32 14.03 8.87
C PHE A 207 -11.19 13.90 10.11
N SER A 208 -12.48 13.64 9.92
CA SER A 208 -13.35 13.36 11.06
C SER A 208 -12.98 12.04 11.77
N PRO A 209 -13.18 11.92 13.09
CA PRO A 209 -12.84 10.70 13.84
C PRO A 209 -13.47 9.41 13.27
N PRO A 210 -14.73 9.37 12.79
CA PRO A 210 -15.30 8.18 12.17
C PRO A 210 -14.55 7.75 10.89
N ILE A 211 -14.12 8.72 10.07
CA ILE A 211 -13.35 8.45 8.85
C ILE A 211 -11.95 7.94 9.22
N ALA A 212 -11.22 8.69 10.04
CA ALA A 212 -9.87 8.34 10.48
C ALA A 212 -9.80 6.99 11.19
N GLY A 213 -10.76 6.70 12.08
CA GLY A 213 -10.82 5.45 12.81
C GLY A 213 -11.03 4.21 11.94
N GLY A 214 -11.63 4.38 10.77
CA GLY A 214 -11.85 3.30 9.80
C GLY A 214 -10.80 3.22 8.69
N MET A 215 -9.92 4.22 8.51
CA MET A 215 -8.85 4.19 7.52
C MET A 215 -7.84 3.10 7.85
N ARG A 216 -7.29 2.47 6.81
CA ARG A 216 -6.26 1.43 6.95
C ARG A 216 -4.88 2.05 6.96
N ILE A 217 -4.03 1.58 7.89
CA ILE A 217 -2.63 1.93 7.97
C ILE A 217 -1.82 0.65 7.79
N LEU A 218 -1.08 0.56 6.69
CA LEU A 218 -0.27 -0.60 6.34
C LEU A 218 1.15 -0.43 6.89
N TYR A 219 1.77 -1.54 7.26
CA TYR A 219 3.20 -1.57 7.54
C TYR A 219 3.98 -1.85 6.25
N GLY A 220 4.90 -0.96 5.88
CA GLY A 220 5.70 -0.99 4.65
C GLY A 220 7.19 -1.29 4.87
N GLY A 221 7.59 -1.77 6.04
CA GLY A 221 8.96 -2.22 6.28
C GLY A 221 9.21 -3.67 5.84
N SER A 222 10.18 -4.33 6.46
CA SER A 222 10.50 -5.73 6.16
C SER A 222 9.42 -6.68 6.67
N VAL A 223 8.58 -7.16 5.75
CA VAL A 223 7.51 -8.13 6.03
C VAL A 223 7.91 -9.50 5.48
N LYS A 224 7.71 -10.54 6.29
CA LYS A 224 7.97 -11.95 5.97
C LYS A 224 6.83 -12.83 6.49
N PRO A 225 6.68 -14.08 5.96
CA PRO A 225 5.69 -15.02 6.51
C PRO A 225 5.82 -15.28 8.01
N GLU A 226 7.04 -15.14 8.54
CA GLU A 226 7.36 -15.43 9.94
C GLU A 226 6.99 -14.30 10.91
N ASN A 227 6.89 -13.04 10.43
CA ASN A 227 6.62 -11.89 11.31
C ASN A 227 5.24 -11.25 11.11
N ILE A 228 4.52 -11.61 10.05
CA ILE A 228 3.24 -10.94 9.72
C ILE A 228 2.20 -11.10 10.84
N ALA A 229 2.10 -12.26 11.48
CA ALA A 229 1.13 -12.49 12.55
C ALA A 229 1.39 -11.59 13.77
N GLU A 230 2.65 -11.38 14.13
CA GLU A 230 3.04 -10.46 15.22
C GLU A 230 2.72 -9.00 14.87
N LEU A 231 2.98 -8.58 13.63
CA LEU A 231 2.62 -7.25 13.14
C LEU A 231 1.10 -7.04 13.17
N MET A 232 0.34 -8.01 12.68
CA MET A 232 -1.13 -7.94 12.64
C MET A 232 -1.80 -8.01 14.02
N ALA A 233 -1.08 -8.46 15.06
CA ALA A 233 -1.56 -8.40 16.44
C ALA A 233 -1.55 -6.98 17.01
N ARG A 234 -0.91 -6.01 16.35
CA ARG A 234 -0.85 -4.62 16.78
C ARG A 234 -2.12 -3.87 16.38
N ARG A 235 -2.60 -3.01 17.28
CA ARG A 235 -3.90 -2.32 17.17
C ARG A 235 -4.03 -1.45 15.90
N ASP A 236 -2.96 -0.79 15.50
CA ASP A 236 -2.98 0.19 14.41
C ASP A 236 -2.29 -0.33 13.13
N VAL A 237 -1.97 -1.62 13.07
CA VAL A 237 -1.46 -2.30 11.87
C VAL A 237 -2.64 -2.98 11.17
N ASP A 238 -3.04 -2.44 10.02
CA ASP A 238 -4.21 -2.89 9.26
C ASP A 238 -3.84 -3.66 7.99
N GLY A 239 -2.62 -4.20 7.93
CA GLY A 239 -2.10 -4.94 6.78
C GLY A 239 -0.66 -4.58 6.44
N ALA A 240 -0.26 -4.88 5.20
CA ALA A 240 1.12 -4.70 4.79
C ALA A 240 1.26 -4.23 3.34
N LEU A 241 2.25 -3.37 3.09
CA LEU A 241 2.80 -3.06 1.78
C LEU A 241 4.12 -3.83 1.63
N VAL A 242 4.09 -4.93 0.87
CA VAL A 242 5.15 -5.95 0.84
C VAL A 242 6.02 -5.77 -0.39
N GLY A 243 7.33 -5.57 -0.20
CA GLY A 243 8.31 -5.51 -1.28
C GLY A 243 8.80 -6.90 -1.73
N GLY A 244 10.09 -7.20 -1.56
CA GLY A 244 10.76 -8.41 -2.06
C GLY A 244 10.04 -9.73 -1.75
N ALA A 245 9.46 -9.88 -0.56
CA ALA A 245 8.72 -11.08 -0.18
C ALA A 245 7.43 -11.29 -1.02
N SER A 246 6.98 -10.28 -1.77
CA SER A 246 5.84 -10.41 -2.69
C SER A 246 6.22 -10.88 -4.10
N LEU A 247 7.50 -11.10 -4.39
CA LEU A 247 7.99 -11.55 -5.69
C LEU A 247 7.82 -13.06 -5.90
N GLU A 248 7.62 -13.82 -4.83
CA GLU A 248 7.43 -15.27 -4.85
C GLU A 248 6.03 -15.63 -4.37
N VAL A 249 5.29 -16.42 -5.14
CA VAL A 249 3.89 -16.79 -4.86
C VAL A 249 3.73 -17.41 -3.47
N ASN A 250 4.59 -18.38 -3.12
CA ASN A 250 4.53 -19.07 -1.82
C ASN A 250 4.74 -18.10 -0.65
N SER A 251 5.74 -17.23 -0.74
CA SER A 251 6.03 -16.22 0.30
C SER A 251 4.86 -15.25 0.45
N PHE A 252 4.37 -14.69 -0.65
CA PHE A 252 3.30 -13.69 -0.62
C PHE A 252 1.97 -14.30 -0.14
N SER A 253 1.62 -15.49 -0.62
CA SER A 253 0.40 -16.18 -0.18
C SER A 253 0.40 -16.48 1.32
N ARG A 254 1.54 -16.90 1.88
CA ARG A 254 1.68 -17.12 3.33
C ARG A 254 1.53 -15.83 4.14
N ILE A 255 2.04 -14.70 3.65
CA ILE A 255 1.82 -13.39 4.26
C ILE A 255 0.33 -13.03 4.24
N VAL A 256 -0.34 -13.18 3.09
CA VAL A 256 -1.78 -12.91 2.96
C VAL A 256 -2.61 -13.79 3.91
N LYS A 257 -2.35 -15.10 3.92
CA LYS A 257 -3.02 -16.06 4.81
C LYS A 257 -2.79 -15.75 6.30
N GLY A 258 -1.59 -15.27 6.64
CA GLY A 258 -1.25 -14.85 8.01
C GLY A 258 -2.00 -13.59 8.48
N CYS A 259 -2.62 -12.83 7.57
CA CYS A 259 -3.47 -11.69 7.91
C CYS A 259 -4.94 -12.08 8.13
N VAL A 260 -5.34 -13.33 7.88
CA VAL A 260 -6.72 -13.78 8.11
C VAL A 260 -6.97 -13.77 9.62
N PRO A 261 -8.01 -13.04 10.11
CA PRO A 261 -8.32 -12.98 11.52
C PRO A 261 -8.58 -14.40 12.07
N GLN A 262 -7.84 -14.77 13.08
CA GLN A 262 -8.10 -16.02 13.80
C GLN A 262 -9.40 -15.85 14.60
N LYS A 263 -10.26 -16.85 14.53
CA LYS A 263 -11.56 -16.85 15.24
C LYS A 263 -11.40 -16.86 16.74
#